data_e3b167b0a1ad704f409ef20751e05631
#
_entry.id   e3b167b0a1ad704f409ef20751e05631
#
_cell.length_a   1.000
_cell.length_b   1.000
_cell.length_c   1.000
_cell.angle_alpha   90.00
_cell.angle_beta   90.00
_cell.angle_gamma   90.00
#
_symmetry.space_group_name_H-M   'P 1'
#
loop_
_entity.id
_entity.type
_entity.pdbx_description
1 polymer ?
#
loop_
_entity_poly.entity_id
_entity_poly.type
_entity_poly.pdbx_seq_one_letter_code
_entity_poly.pdbx_strand_id
1 'polypeptide(L)' 'MKVGDRVTRDTVLRTENPVGSVIKITVDYVVVKWDNINGQWHYTHEQAKKLEFANE' A
#
# COMPACT_ATOMS: atom_id res chain seq x y z
N MET A 1 -0.23 1.95 -10.79
CA MET A 1 0.49 2.17 -9.52
C MET A 1 1.96 2.31 -9.81
N LYS A 2 2.61 3.23 -9.18
CA LYS A 2 4.02 3.49 -9.41
C LYS A 2 4.70 3.89 -8.10
N VAL A 3 6.03 3.85 -8.08
CA VAL A 3 6.81 4.26 -6.91
C VAL A 3 6.48 5.70 -6.55
N GLY A 4 6.25 5.94 -5.27
CA GLY A 4 5.87 7.25 -4.76
C GLY A 4 4.37 7.42 -4.57
N ASP A 5 3.56 6.53 -5.10
CA ASP A 5 2.12 6.61 -4.90
C ASP A 5 1.76 6.37 -3.44
N ARG A 6 0.79 7.15 -2.98
CA ARG A 6 0.21 6.95 -1.65
C ARG A 6 -0.96 6.02 -1.78
N VAL A 7 -1.01 5.03 -0.92
CA VAL A 7 -2.05 4.00 -0.97
C VAL A 7 -2.68 3.80 0.40
N THR A 8 -3.89 3.32 0.40
CA THR A 8 -4.59 2.97 1.61
C THR A 8 -5.23 1.60 1.46
N ARG A 9 -5.47 0.97 2.58
CA ARG A 9 -6.16 -0.30 2.60
C ARG A 9 -7.49 -0.12 3.32
N ASP A 10 -8.56 -0.59 2.70
CA ASP A 10 -9.87 -0.51 3.31
C ASP A 10 -9.97 -1.55 4.43
N THR A 11 -10.18 -1.07 5.64
CA THR A 11 -10.39 -1.93 6.81
C THR A 11 -11.75 -1.62 7.39
N VAL A 12 -12.65 -2.54 7.24
CA VAL A 12 -14.08 -2.37 7.52
C VAL A 12 -14.39 -1.95 8.95
N LEU A 13 -13.54 -2.31 9.89
CA LEU A 13 -13.80 -2.10 11.31
C LEU A 13 -13.04 -0.91 11.90
N ARG A 14 -12.41 -0.09 11.06
CA ARG A 14 -11.61 1.01 11.57
C ARG A 14 -12.13 2.34 11.10
N THR A 15 -12.04 3.32 11.97
CA THR A 15 -12.39 4.69 11.64
C THR A 15 -11.29 5.37 10.83
N GLU A 16 -10.07 4.85 10.89
CA GLU A 16 -8.95 5.38 10.13
C GLU A 16 -8.33 4.28 9.28
N ASN A 17 -8.14 4.54 8.02
CA ASN A 17 -7.46 3.61 7.14
C ASN A 17 -5.95 3.83 7.22
N PRO A 18 -5.17 2.75 7.22
CA PRO A 18 -3.72 2.89 7.16
C PRO A 18 -3.33 3.51 5.82
N VAL A 19 -2.31 4.38 5.85
CA VAL A 19 -1.77 5.00 4.65
C VAL A 19 -0.31 4.61 4.53
N GLY A 20 0.11 4.27 3.33
CA GLY A 20 1.48 3.91 3.05
C GLY A 20 1.95 4.47 1.73
N SER A 21 3.20 4.20 1.42
CA SER A 21 3.81 4.63 0.16
C SER A 21 4.37 3.43 -0.58
N VAL A 22 4.18 3.42 -1.88
CA VAL A 22 4.83 2.43 -2.74
C VAL A 22 6.30 2.82 -2.88
N ILE A 23 7.18 1.95 -2.44
CA ILE A 23 8.62 2.24 -2.46
C ILE A 23 9.38 1.46 -3.53
N LYS A 24 8.80 0.40 -4.03
CA LYS A 24 9.43 -0.41 -5.07
C LYS A 24 8.37 -1.21 -5.82
N ILE A 25 8.56 -1.36 -7.10
CA ILE A 25 7.71 -2.23 -7.92
C ILE A 25 8.63 -3.14 -8.71
N THR A 26 8.37 -4.44 -8.63
CA THR A 26 9.10 -5.44 -9.41
C THR A 26 8.11 -6.17 -10.31
N VAL A 27 8.65 -7.06 -11.15
CA VAL A 27 7.80 -7.86 -12.03
C VAL A 27 6.90 -8.81 -11.24
N ASP A 28 7.29 -9.18 -10.03
CA ASP A 28 6.58 -10.17 -9.22
C ASP A 28 5.72 -9.56 -8.12
N TYR A 29 6.10 -8.38 -7.62
CA TYR A 29 5.40 -7.80 -6.46
C TYR A 29 5.56 -6.30 -6.38
N VAL A 30 4.77 -5.71 -5.49
CA VAL A 30 4.81 -4.30 -5.14
C VAL A 30 5.17 -4.21 -3.65
N VAL A 31 6.13 -3.37 -3.32
CA VAL A 31 6.56 -3.16 -1.93
C VAL A 31 5.95 -1.87 -1.41
N VAL A 32 5.28 -1.98 -0.28
CA VAL A 32 4.63 -0.84 0.38
C VAL A 32 5.19 -0.69 1.79
N LYS A 33 5.49 0.54 2.16
CA LYS A 33 5.85 0.89 3.52
C LYS A 33 4.71 1.69 4.15
N TRP A 34 4.11 1.16 5.20
CA TRP A 34 3.02 1.83 5.91
C TRP A 34 3.58 2.86 6.88
N ASP A 35 2.95 4.02 6.94
CA ASP A 35 3.47 5.17 7.69
C ASP A 35 3.64 4.90 9.19
N ASN A 36 2.73 4.13 9.76
CA ASN A 36 2.71 3.90 11.21
C ASN A 36 3.37 2.59 11.62
N ILE A 37 3.96 1.88 10.70
CA ILE A 37 4.52 0.56 10.96
C ILE A 37 5.93 0.50 10.41
N ASN A 38 6.85 0.02 11.21
CA ASN A 38 8.21 -0.23 10.76
C ASN A 38 8.24 -1.50 9.92
N GLY A 39 8.93 -1.46 8.80
CA GLY A 39 9.06 -2.60 7.92
C GLY A 39 8.42 -2.38 6.58
N GLN A 40 8.54 -3.36 5.73
CA GLN A 40 8.06 -3.31 4.36
C GLN A 40 7.20 -4.53 4.11
N TRP A 41 6.15 -4.33 3.31
CA TRP A 41 5.23 -5.40 2.94
C TRP A 41 5.30 -5.65 1.45
N HIS A 42 5.40 -6.91 1.08
CA HIS A 42 5.43 -7.34 -0.31
C HIS A 42 4.04 -7.87 -0.68
N TYR A 43 3.45 -7.23 -1.66
CA TYR A 43 2.14 -7.64 -2.20
C TYR A 43 2.31 -8.13 -3.61
N THR A 44 1.69 -9.24 -3.97
CA THR A 44 1.63 -9.64 -5.36
C THR A 44 0.87 -8.56 -6.15
N HIS A 45 1.01 -8.55 -7.47
CA HIS A 45 0.28 -7.59 -8.28
C HIS A 45 -1.23 -7.73 -8.12
N GLU A 46 -1.72 -8.94 -7.92
CA GLU A 46 -3.14 -9.15 -7.63
C GLU A 46 -3.55 -8.56 -6.29
N GLN A 47 -2.74 -8.75 -5.28
CA GLN A 47 -3.01 -8.18 -3.96
C GLN A 47 -2.93 -6.66 -4.00
N ALA A 48 -1.99 -6.13 -4.75
CA ALA A 48 -1.83 -4.68 -4.87
C ALA A 48 -3.04 -4.02 -5.55
N LYS A 49 -3.74 -4.73 -6.40
CA LYS A 49 -4.96 -4.21 -7.03
C LYS A 49 -6.07 -3.90 -6.03
N LYS A 50 -6.02 -4.51 -4.87
CA LYS A 50 -7.00 -4.27 -3.80
C LYS A 50 -6.66 -3.05 -2.97
N LEU A 51 -5.47 -2.50 -3.13
CA LEU A 51 -5.09 -1.26 -2.48
C LEU A 51 -5.73 -0.10 -3.23
N GLU A 52 -6.17 0.90 -2.49
CA GLU A 52 -6.75 2.10 -3.07
C GLU A 52 -5.76 3.25 -2.98
N PHE A 53 -5.84 4.19 -3.90
CA PHE A 53 -5.03 5.39 -3.80
C PHE A 53 -5.53 6.24 -2.64
N ALA A 54 -4.59 6.65 -1.78
CA ALA A 54 -4.92 7.52 -0.68
C ALA A 54 -5.20 8.93 -1.20
N ASN A 55 -6.32 9.48 -0.79
CA ASN A 55 -6.70 10.82 -1.17
C ASN A 55 -6.30 11.77 -0.04
N GLU A 56 -5.14 12.33 -0.15
CA GLU A 56 -4.61 13.24 0.85
C GLU A 56 -4.83 14.69 0.49
#